data_4ccf7495d856844c652430be542f77c1
#
_entry.id   4ccf7495d856844c652430be542f77c1
#
_cell.length_a   1.000
_cell.length_b   1.000
_cell.length_c   1.000
_cell.angle_alpha   90.00
_cell.angle_beta   90.00
_cell.angle_gamma   90.00
#
_symmetry.space_group_name_H-M   'P 1'
#
loop_
_entity.id
_entity.type
_entity.pdbx_description
1 polymer ?
#
loop_
_entity_poly.entity_id
_entity_poly.type
_entity_poly.pdbx_seq_one_letter_code
_entity_poly.pdbx_strand_id
1 'polypeptide(L)'
;MVGPEHEVIAGRRPVEEAFAARREAVRLLVVPQRRDALQQMVLHATALRIPIIEVEGALIGQLSGFDGHQGVALVVKRRPEAAPEDLLARAVARGEAPFILALDGVEDPQNFGSLIRSAEAVGVHGLLIGSKGAAPLSPAAIKASAGAVEHLLVARVENLADELTALRLRGIRVVGAEAEAAQGYRESDLRGPLCIVIGAEGRGLSPAVRRRVDLFVRIPMAGKVASLNAAVAGSILLFEALGQRPVAAQPVPAPETPPAAPSEPVAPVEADAVAPAAPESDDLPHVGG
;
A
#
# COMPACT_ATOMS: atom_id res chain seq x y z
N MET A 1 -16.76 11.67 -19.54
CA MET A 1 -16.77 10.20 -19.48
C MET A 1 -15.34 9.70 -19.25
N VAL A 2 -15.15 8.58 -18.58
CA VAL A 2 -13.85 7.93 -18.40
C VAL A 2 -13.64 7.02 -19.61
N GLY A 3 -12.62 7.29 -20.43
CA GLY A 3 -12.30 6.50 -21.63
C GLY A 3 -11.60 5.18 -21.27
N PRO A 4 -11.44 4.26 -22.24
CA PRO A 4 -10.81 2.96 -22.01
C PRO A 4 -9.33 3.06 -21.62
N GLU A 5 -8.68 4.18 -21.92
CA GLU A 5 -7.30 4.50 -21.55
C GLU A 5 -7.14 4.99 -20.10
N HIS A 6 -8.25 5.12 -19.37
CA HIS A 6 -8.24 5.60 -18.00
C HIS A 6 -8.74 4.52 -17.03
N GLU A 7 -8.34 4.65 -15.78
CA GLU A 7 -8.90 3.90 -14.65
C GLU A 7 -9.35 4.86 -13.55
N VAL A 8 -10.29 4.38 -12.70
CA VAL A 8 -10.83 5.15 -11.58
C VAL A 8 -10.35 4.55 -10.28
N ILE A 9 -9.67 5.37 -9.48
CA ILE A 9 -9.21 5.04 -8.14
C ILE A 9 -10.13 5.78 -7.17
N ALA A 10 -10.90 5.05 -6.36
CA ALA A 10 -11.90 5.65 -5.48
C ALA A 10 -11.66 5.32 -4.01
N GLY A 11 -11.86 6.33 -3.15
CA GLY A 11 -11.62 6.28 -1.71
C GLY A 11 -10.36 7.05 -1.29
N ARG A 12 -10.34 7.49 -0.02
CA ARG A 12 -9.27 8.38 0.47
C ARG A 12 -7.89 7.73 0.38
N ARG A 13 -7.69 6.58 1.01
CA ARG A 13 -6.40 5.88 1.02
C ARG A 13 -5.90 5.51 -0.38
N PRO A 14 -6.69 4.87 -1.26
CA PRO A 14 -6.25 4.59 -2.62
C PRO A 14 -5.82 5.84 -3.40
N VAL A 15 -6.52 6.97 -3.22
CA VAL A 15 -6.16 8.24 -3.88
C VAL A 15 -4.86 8.80 -3.31
N GLU A 16 -4.66 8.76 -1.99
CA GLU A 16 -3.41 9.16 -1.33
C GLU A 16 -2.22 8.33 -1.87
N GLU A 17 -2.38 7.00 -1.96
CA GLU A 17 -1.34 6.11 -2.49
C GLU A 17 -1.06 6.34 -3.98
N ALA A 18 -2.10 6.62 -4.78
CA ALA A 18 -1.92 6.97 -6.18
C ALA A 18 -1.12 8.27 -6.37
N PHE A 19 -1.32 9.26 -5.51
CA PHE A 19 -0.51 10.47 -5.50
C PHE A 19 0.94 10.17 -5.05
N ALA A 20 1.13 9.38 -4.01
CA ALA A 20 2.45 8.98 -3.52
C ALA A 20 3.23 8.19 -4.59
N ALA A 21 2.55 7.31 -5.32
CA ALA A 21 3.09 6.56 -6.46
C ALA A 21 3.27 7.41 -7.73
N ARG A 22 2.93 8.71 -7.69
CA ARG A 22 3.01 9.64 -8.82
C ARG A 22 2.27 9.15 -10.07
N ARG A 23 1.08 8.55 -9.86
CA ARG A 23 0.24 8.13 -10.99
C ARG A 23 -0.10 9.33 -11.85
N GLU A 24 -0.09 9.13 -13.16
CA GLU A 24 -0.46 10.17 -14.13
C GLU A 24 -1.95 10.50 -14.02
N ALA A 25 -2.26 11.50 -13.18
CA ALA A 25 -3.62 11.92 -12.87
C ALA A 25 -4.20 12.83 -13.94
N VAL A 26 -5.43 12.54 -14.33
CA VAL A 26 -6.19 13.31 -15.33
C VAL A 26 -7.11 14.32 -14.65
N ARG A 27 -7.80 13.90 -13.58
CA ARG A 27 -8.68 14.77 -12.79
C ARG A 27 -9.02 14.16 -11.44
N LEU A 28 -9.27 15.03 -10.46
CA LEU A 28 -9.80 14.65 -9.15
C LEU A 28 -11.30 14.94 -9.11
N LEU A 29 -12.10 13.94 -8.75
CA LEU A 29 -13.55 14.06 -8.54
C LEU A 29 -13.83 14.16 -7.05
N VAL A 30 -14.58 15.18 -6.62
CA VAL A 30 -14.85 15.46 -5.20
C VAL A 30 -16.35 15.72 -5.01
N VAL A 31 -16.93 15.10 -3.98
CA VAL A 31 -18.28 15.44 -3.54
C VAL A 31 -18.22 16.74 -2.72
N PRO A 32 -18.97 17.81 -3.10
CA PRO A 32 -18.87 19.14 -2.43
C PRO A 32 -19.00 19.06 -0.91
N GLN A 33 -19.96 18.28 -0.40
CA GLN A 33 -20.22 18.09 1.03
C GLN A 33 -19.07 17.42 1.81
N ARG A 34 -18.10 16.84 1.09
CA ARG A 34 -16.91 16.20 1.69
C ARG A 34 -15.63 16.99 1.48
N ARG A 35 -15.70 18.16 0.83
CA ARG A 35 -14.53 18.97 0.43
C ARG A 35 -13.63 19.32 1.61
N ASP A 36 -14.19 19.71 2.75
CA ASP A 36 -13.42 20.06 3.95
C ASP A 36 -12.65 18.86 4.49
N ALA A 37 -13.29 17.68 4.54
CA ALA A 37 -12.64 16.43 4.95
C ALA A 37 -11.58 15.93 3.97
N LEU A 38 -11.54 16.49 2.76
CA LEU A 38 -10.62 16.13 1.66
C LEU A 38 -9.62 17.26 1.35
N GLN A 39 -9.54 18.29 2.23
CA GLN A 39 -8.75 19.48 1.98
C GLN A 39 -7.30 19.19 1.58
N GLN A 40 -6.64 18.26 2.24
CA GLN A 40 -5.25 17.88 1.91
C GLN A 40 -5.12 17.35 0.48
N MET A 41 -6.05 16.50 0.03
CA MET A 41 -6.06 15.98 -1.35
C MET A 41 -6.34 17.07 -2.36
N VAL A 42 -7.27 17.98 -2.05
CA VAL A 42 -7.62 19.14 -2.90
C VAL A 42 -6.40 20.06 -3.05
N LEU A 43 -5.70 20.36 -1.97
CA LEU A 43 -4.47 21.15 -1.99
C LEU A 43 -3.37 20.46 -2.79
N HIS A 44 -3.18 19.15 -2.60
CA HIS A 44 -2.18 18.38 -3.33
C HIS A 44 -2.50 18.36 -4.85
N ALA A 45 -3.74 18.10 -5.22
CA ALA A 45 -4.18 18.15 -6.62
C ALA A 45 -3.98 19.55 -7.24
N THR A 46 -4.28 20.61 -6.48
CA THR A 46 -4.06 21.99 -6.91
C THR A 46 -2.58 22.29 -7.16
N ALA A 47 -1.70 21.87 -6.25
CA ALA A 47 -0.25 22.03 -6.38
C ALA A 47 0.30 21.30 -7.62
N LEU A 48 -0.27 20.14 -7.96
CA LEU A 48 0.08 19.37 -9.15
C LEU A 48 -0.66 19.84 -10.43
N ARG A 49 -1.48 20.89 -10.33
CA ARG A 49 -2.31 21.40 -11.45
C ARG A 49 -3.28 20.37 -12.03
N ILE A 50 -3.73 19.43 -11.20
CA ILE A 50 -4.73 18.42 -11.59
C ILE A 50 -6.12 19.08 -11.53
N PRO A 51 -6.92 19.03 -12.62
CA PRO A 51 -8.28 19.56 -12.62
C PRO A 51 -9.14 18.92 -11.52
N ILE A 52 -9.83 19.73 -10.73
CA ILE A 52 -10.74 19.28 -9.69
C ILE A 52 -12.16 19.53 -10.17
N ILE A 53 -12.99 18.47 -10.17
CA ILE A 53 -14.36 18.53 -10.63
C ILE A 53 -15.28 18.14 -9.46
N GLU A 54 -16.18 19.02 -9.13
CA GLU A 54 -17.22 18.72 -8.15
C GLU A 54 -18.34 17.90 -8.80
N VAL A 55 -18.68 16.77 -8.18
CA VAL A 55 -19.67 15.82 -8.70
C VAL A 55 -20.55 15.27 -7.58
N GLU A 56 -21.70 14.75 -7.96
CA GLU A 56 -22.55 14.00 -7.02
C GLU A 56 -21.93 12.66 -6.66
N GLY A 57 -22.15 12.19 -5.42
CA GLY A 57 -21.64 10.90 -4.95
C GLY A 57 -22.10 9.72 -5.82
N ALA A 58 -23.35 9.78 -6.32
CA ALA A 58 -23.90 8.77 -7.23
C ALA A 58 -23.04 8.58 -8.49
N LEU A 59 -22.45 9.64 -9.05
CA LEU A 59 -21.56 9.53 -10.20
C LEU A 59 -20.27 8.80 -9.85
N ILE A 60 -19.68 9.08 -8.68
CA ILE A 60 -18.49 8.35 -8.22
C ILE A 60 -18.84 6.88 -8.01
N GLY A 61 -19.98 6.60 -7.38
CA GLY A 61 -20.50 5.22 -7.21
C GLY A 61 -20.64 4.48 -8.53
N GLN A 62 -21.21 5.10 -9.54
CA GLN A 62 -21.33 4.52 -10.89
C GLN A 62 -19.97 4.25 -11.54
N LEU A 63 -19.03 5.20 -11.45
CA LEU A 63 -17.71 5.07 -12.04
C LEU A 63 -16.83 4.03 -11.34
N SER A 64 -16.97 3.90 -10.03
CA SER A 64 -16.20 2.95 -9.21
C SER A 64 -16.85 1.58 -9.06
N GLY A 65 -18.17 1.49 -9.31
CA GLY A 65 -18.95 0.26 -9.10
C GLY A 65 -19.26 -0.04 -7.63
N PHE A 66 -19.07 0.92 -6.70
CA PHE A 66 -19.40 0.76 -5.27
C PHE A 66 -19.62 2.10 -4.56
N ASP A 67 -20.39 2.08 -3.44
CA ASP A 67 -20.75 3.30 -2.71
C ASP A 67 -19.74 3.76 -1.65
N GLY A 68 -18.77 2.94 -1.33
CA GLY A 68 -17.78 3.22 -0.27
C GLY A 68 -16.64 4.17 -0.68
N HIS A 69 -16.82 5.05 -1.65
CA HIS A 69 -15.81 5.93 -2.23
C HIS A 69 -15.41 7.13 -1.34
N GLN A 70 -16.06 7.34 -0.21
CA GLN A 70 -15.75 8.39 0.78
C GLN A 70 -15.78 9.82 0.20
N GLY A 71 -16.48 10.04 -0.91
CA GLY A 71 -16.63 11.34 -1.56
C GLY A 71 -15.48 11.77 -2.47
N VAL A 72 -14.57 10.87 -2.81
CA VAL A 72 -13.42 11.17 -3.67
C VAL A 72 -13.10 10.05 -4.64
N ALA A 73 -12.72 10.43 -5.88
CA ALA A 73 -12.10 9.54 -6.85
C ALA A 73 -11.07 10.28 -7.69
N LEU A 74 -10.00 9.60 -8.07
CA LEU A 74 -8.98 10.08 -8.97
C LEU A 74 -9.09 9.31 -10.29
N VAL A 75 -9.24 10.03 -11.39
CA VAL A 75 -9.14 9.47 -12.73
C VAL A 75 -7.68 9.56 -13.14
N VAL A 76 -7.08 8.43 -13.47
CA VAL A 76 -5.68 8.32 -13.86
C VAL A 76 -5.55 7.63 -15.22
N LYS A 77 -4.43 7.78 -15.89
CA LYS A 77 -4.11 6.91 -17.04
C LYS A 77 -3.98 5.47 -16.56
N ARG A 78 -4.46 4.55 -17.41
CA ARG A 78 -4.36 3.12 -17.10
C ARG A 78 -2.89 2.74 -16.90
N ARG A 79 -2.63 1.93 -15.87
CA ARG A 79 -1.28 1.42 -15.66
C ARG A 79 -0.88 0.45 -16.79
N PRO A 80 0.38 0.48 -17.22
CA PRO A 80 0.87 -0.56 -18.12
C PRO A 80 0.85 -1.91 -17.38
N GLU A 81 0.49 -2.97 -18.09
CA GLU A 81 0.67 -4.32 -17.59
C GLU A 81 2.17 -4.65 -17.56
N ALA A 82 2.63 -5.23 -16.46
CA ALA A 82 3.99 -5.71 -16.37
C ALA A 82 4.13 -7.08 -17.04
N ALA A 83 5.30 -7.36 -17.61
CA ALA A 83 5.66 -8.71 -18.02
C ALA A 83 6.20 -9.51 -16.80
N PRO A 84 6.15 -10.85 -16.81
CA PRO A 84 6.76 -11.68 -15.77
C PRO A 84 8.25 -11.37 -15.54
N GLU A 85 8.97 -11.03 -16.60
CA GLU A 85 10.38 -10.63 -16.57
C GLU A 85 10.61 -9.35 -15.76
N ASP A 86 9.67 -8.42 -15.74
CA ASP A 86 9.78 -7.18 -14.97
C ASP A 86 9.79 -7.44 -13.45
N LEU A 87 9.09 -8.50 -13.01
CA LEU A 87 9.11 -8.92 -11.61
C LEU A 87 10.52 -9.37 -11.19
N LEU A 88 11.16 -10.14 -12.06
CA LEU A 88 12.52 -10.63 -11.83
C LEU A 88 13.55 -9.50 -11.93
N ALA A 89 13.38 -8.60 -12.90
CA ALA A 89 14.22 -7.42 -13.06
C ALA A 89 14.15 -6.52 -11.82
N ARG A 90 12.96 -6.38 -11.21
CA ARG A 90 12.79 -5.63 -9.93
C ARG A 90 13.57 -6.27 -8.79
N ALA A 91 13.56 -7.61 -8.67
CA ALA A 91 14.33 -8.32 -7.66
C ALA A 91 15.83 -8.08 -7.83
N VAL A 92 16.32 -8.21 -9.06
CA VAL A 92 17.72 -7.91 -9.41
C VAL A 92 18.09 -6.46 -9.08
N ALA A 93 17.24 -5.51 -9.45
CA ALA A 93 17.47 -4.08 -9.16
C ALA A 93 17.53 -3.75 -7.67
N ARG A 94 16.85 -4.54 -6.82
CA ARG A 94 16.91 -4.43 -5.36
C ARG A 94 18.06 -5.23 -4.73
N GLY A 95 18.76 -6.07 -5.50
CA GLY A 95 19.77 -6.99 -4.98
C GLY A 95 19.17 -8.10 -4.09
N GLU A 96 17.91 -8.44 -4.32
CA GLU A 96 17.15 -9.38 -3.51
C GLU A 96 16.85 -10.68 -4.27
N ALA A 97 16.70 -11.78 -3.53
CA ALA A 97 16.19 -13.02 -4.11
C ALA A 97 14.72 -12.81 -4.53
N PRO A 98 14.30 -13.23 -5.74
CA PRO A 98 12.92 -13.08 -6.20
C PRO A 98 11.90 -13.59 -5.18
N PHE A 99 10.88 -12.76 -4.93
CA PHE A 99 9.73 -13.10 -4.09
C PHE A 99 8.46 -12.69 -4.83
N ILE A 100 7.69 -13.66 -5.26
CA ILE A 100 6.55 -13.51 -6.16
C ILE A 100 5.31 -14.10 -5.51
N LEU A 101 4.16 -13.46 -5.68
CA LEU A 101 2.85 -14.01 -5.37
C LEU A 101 2.12 -14.38 -6.66
N ALA A 102 1.69 -15.62 -6.79
CA ALA A 102 0.86 -16.09 -7.90
C ALA A 102 -0.56 -16.38 -7.42
N LEU A 103 -1.57 -15.97 -8.20
CA LEU A 103 -2.98 -16.14 -7.86
C LEU A 103 -3.69 -17.00 -8.92
N ASP A 104 -4.20 -18.14 -8.49
CA ASP A 104 -4.90 -19.11 -9.32
C ASP A 104 -6.39 -19.11 -9.05
N GLY A 105 -7.15 -18.30 -9.80
CA GLY A 105 -8.61 -18.26 -9.70
C GLY A 105 -9.17 -17.56 -8.46
N VAL A 106 -8.43 -16.61 -7.90
CA VAL A 106 -8.93 -15.73 -6.83
C VAL A 106 -9.87 -14.69 -7.47
N GLU A 107 -11.17 -14.93 -7.40
CA GLU A 107 -12.21 -14.16 -8.10
C GLU A 107 -12.78 -13.03 -7.23
N ASP A 108 -12.84 -13.20 -5.91
CA ASP A 108 -13.40 -12.20 -5.00
C ASP A 108 -12.48 -10.97 -4.87
N PRO A 109 -12.96 -9.74 -5.19
CA PRO A 109 -12.17 -8.52 -5.10
C PRO A 109 -11.65 -8.21 -3.69
N GLN A 110 -12.33 -8.65 -2.62
CA GLN A 110 -11.88 -8.41 -1.25
C GLN A 110 -10.68 -9.31 -0.92
N ASN A 111 -10.75 -10.59 -1.28
CA ASN A 111 -9.63 -11.52 -1.11
C ASN A 111 -8.44 -11.10 -1.96
N PHE A 112 -8.69 -10.72 -3.22
CA PHE A 112 -7.68 -10.24 -4.14
C PHE A 112 -6.97 -8.98 -3.62
N GLY A 113 -7.74 -7.97 -3.20
CA GLY A 113 -7.18 -6.74 -2.64
C GLY A 113 -6.44 -6.96 -1.32
N SER A 114 -6.92 -7.84 -0.44
CA SER A 114 -6.25 -8.18 0.81
C SER A 114 -4.91 -8.88 0.59
N LEU A 115 -4.84 -9.78 -0.39
CA LEU A 115 -3.58 -10.44 -0.80
C LEU A 115 -2.58 -9.43 -1.37
N ILE A 116 -3.03 -8.50 -2.23
CA ILE A 116 -2.19 -7.41 -2.74
C ILE A 116 -1.60 -6.59 -1.59
N ARG A 117 -2.43 -6.22 -0.60
CA ARG A 117 -1.97 -5.44 0.55
C ARG A 117 -0.93 -6.19 1.37
N SER A 118 -1.14 -7.48 1.62
CA SER A 118 -0.17 -8.31 2.34
C SER A 118 1.11 -8.52 1.54
N ALA A 119 1.01 -8.71 0.22
CA ALA A 119 2.15 -8.87 -0.67
C ALA A 119 3.04 -7.63 -0.72
N GLU A 120 2.43 -6.44 -0.77
CA GLU A 120 3.15 -5.18 -0.72
C GLU A 120 3.85 -5.02 0.63
N ALA A 121 3.14 -5.24 1.73
CA ALA A 121 3.67 -5.10 3.09
C ALA A 121 4.89 -6.00 3.38
N VAL A 122 4.98 -7.17 2.75
CA VAL A 122 6.13 -8.08 2.90
C VAL A 122 7.22 -7.91 1.83
N GLY A 123 7.06 -6.92 0.93
CA GLY A 123 8.06 -6.62 -0.08
C GLY A 123 8.09 -7.57 -1.27
N VAL A 124 6.99 -8.21 -1.63
CA VAL A 124 6.87 -9.01 -2.86
C VAL A 124 7.24 -8.17 -4.08
N HIS A 125 8.00 -8.71 -5.00
CA HIS A 125 8.45 -7.99 -6.21
C HIS A 125 7.34 -7.78 -7.23
N GLY A 126 6.31 -8.64 -7.21
CA GLY A 126 5.12 -8.48 -8.03
C GLY A 126 4.19 -9.69 -7.96
N LEU A 127 3.04 -9.54 -8.63
CA LEU A 127 2.00 -10.55 -8.72
C LEU A 127 1.97 -11.17 -10.12
N LEU A 128 1.75 -12.49 -10.17
CA LEU A 128 1.37 -13.22 -11.37
C LEU A 128 -0.11 -13.61 -11.27
N ILE A 129 -0.89 -13.27 -12.29
CA ILE A 129 -2.32 -13.55 -12.33
C ILE A 129 -2.64 -14.22 -13.66
N GLY A 130 -3.33 -15.37 -13.62
CA GLY A 130 -3.88 -15.98 -14.82
C GLY A 130 -4.93 -15.07 -15.46
N SER A 131 -4.97 -14.96 -16.79
CA SER A 131 -5.97 -14.16 -17.50
C SER A 131 -7.38 -14.75 -17.41
N LYS A 132 -7.49 -16.04 -17.12
CA LYS A 132 -8.78 -16.75 -16.94
C LYS A 132 -9.05 -16.98 -15.45
N GLY A 133 -10.27 -16.69 -15.01
CA GLY A 133 -10.74 -16.98 -13.64
C GLY A 133 -10.07 -16.15 -12.53
N ALA A 134 -9.48 -15.02 -12.86
CA ALA A 134 -8.94 -14.10 -11.86
C ALA A 134 -9.77 -12.81 -11.79
N ALA A 135 -9.92 -12.25 -10.61
CA ALA A 135 -10.54 -10.96 -10.44
C ALA A 135 -9.81 -9.90 -11.29
N PRO A 136 -10.54 -9.04 -12.00
CA PRO A 136 -9.92 -7.89 -12.63
C PRO A 136 -9.38 -6.95 -11.53
N LEU A 137 -8.38 -6.16 -11.87
CA LEU A 137 -7.93 -5.06 -11.03
C LEU A 137 -9.00 -3.95 -11.04
N SER A 138 -10.14 -4.27 -10.45
CA SER A 138 -11.31 -3.39 -10.38
C SER A 138 -11.11 -2.30 -9.33
N PRO A 139 -11.87 -1.18 -9.40
CA PRO A 139 -11.86 -0.17 -8.33
C PRO A 139 -12.15 -0.74 -6.94
N ALA A 140 -12.97 -1.80 -6.85
CA ALA A 140 -13.25 -2.50 -5.61
C ALA A 140 -12.00 -3.23 -5.06
N ALA A 141 -11.23 -3.90 -5.93
CA ALA A 141 -9.97 -4.55 -5.55
C ALA A 141 -8.90 -3.53 -5.16
N ILE A 142 -8.79 -2.42 -5.90
CA ILE A 142 -7.88 -1.30 -5.57
C ILE A 142 -8.22 -0.74 -4.18
N LYS A 143 -9.51 -0.56 -3.90
CA LYS A 143 -9.95 -0.11 -2.57
C LYS A 143 -9.65 -1.13 -1.48
N ALA A 144 -9.93 -2.41 -1.71
CA ALA A 144 -9.65 -3.48 -0.75
C ALA A 144 -8.15 -3.58 -0.44
N SER A 145 -7.29 -3.31 -1.43
CA SER A 145 -5.84 -3.22 -1.22
C SER A 145 -5.39 -1.96 -0.48
N ALA A 146 -6.31 -1.03 -0.16
CA ALA A 146 -6.01 0.30 0.39
C ALA A 146 -4.98 1.10 -0.45
N GLY A 147 -4.92 0.83 -1.76
CA GLY A 147 -3.97 1.46 -2.67
C GLY A 147 -2.60 0.77 -2.78
N ALA A 148 -2.35 -0.30 -2.04
CA ALA A 148 -1.08 -1.03 -2.08
C ALA A 148 -0.69 -1.51 -3.50
N VAL A 149 -1.67 -1.73 -4.35
CA VAL A 149 -1.45 -2.09 -5.76
C VAL A 149 -0.66 -1.04 -6.54
N GLU A 150 -0.62 0.21 -6.08
CA GLU A 150 0.16 1.28 -6.72
C GLU A 150 1.68 1.05 -6.62
N HIS A 151 2.11 0.24 -5.67
CA HIS A 151 3.52 -0.07 -5.38
C HIS A 151 3.96 -1.44 -5.91
N LEU A 152 3.02 -2.25 -6.45
CA LEU A 152 3.30 -3.58 -6.95
C LEU A 152 3.25 -3.64 -8.49
N LEU A 153 4.13 -4.47 -9.07
CA LEU A 153 3.99 -4.91 -10.45
C LEU A 153 2.93 -6.02 -10.52
N VAL A 154 2.06 -5.92 -11.51
CA VAL A 154 1.04 -6.95 -11.76
C VAL A 154 1.20 -7.44 -13.19
N ALA A 155 1.63 -8.69 -13.33
CA ALA A 155 1.77 -9.36 -14.61
C ALA A 155 0.58 -10.31 -14.84
N ARG A 156 -0.12 -10.12 -15.96
CA ARG A 156 -1.15 -11.04 -16.43
C ARG A 156 -0.55 -12.00 -17.41
N VAL A 157 -0.83 -13.28 -17.21
CA VAL A 157 -0.33 -14.36 -18.06
C VAL A 157 -1.48 -15.20 -18.61
N GLU A 158 -1.39 -15.63 -19.84
CA GLU A 158 -2.45 -16.47 -20.45
C GLU A 158 -2.57 -17.82 -19.76
N ASN A 159 -1.45 -18.42 -19.39
CA ASN A 159 -1.36 -19.70 -18.73
C ASN A 159 -0.43 -19.63 -17.51
N LEU A 160 -1.03 -19.59 -16.33
CA LEU A 160 -0.27 -19.52 -15.08
C LEU A 160 0.61 -20.75 -14.86
N ALA A 161 0.17 -21.96 -15.26
CA ALA A 161 0.94 -23.18 -15.07
C ALA A 161 2.22 -23.18 -15.92
N ASP A 162 2.18 -22.62 -17.12
CA ASP A 162 3.36 -22.51 -17.98
C ASP A 162 4.35 -21.50 -17.41
N GLU A 163 3.86 -20.38 -16.88
CA GLU A 163 4.70 -19.38 -16.24
C GLU A 163 5.36 -19.91 -14.96
N LEU A 164 4.62 -20.65 -14.13
CA LEU A 164 5.22 -21.33 -12.97
C LEU A 164 6.30 -22.32 -13.39
N THR A 165 6.14 -23.00 -14.54
CA THR A 165 7.20 -23.85 -15.10
C THR A 165 8.43 -23.03 -15.48
N ALA A 166 8.24 -21.86 -16.12
CA ALA A 166 9.34 -20.98 -16.49
C ALA A 166 10.10 -20.45 -15.26
N LEU A 167 9.38 -20.10 -14.18
CA LEU A 167 9.99 -19.70 -12.91
C LEU A 167 10.82 -20.84 -12.29
N ARG A 168 10.30 -22.06 -12.28
CA ARG A 168 11.02 -23.22 -11.75
C ARG A 168 12.32 -23.49 -12.51
N LEU A 169 12.30 -23.39 -13.84
CA LEU A 169 13.51 -23.51 -14.68
C LEU A 169 14.57 -22.45 -14.37
N ARG A 170 14.16 -21.29 -13.81
CA ARG A 170 15.04 -20.23 -13.33
C ARG A 170 15.45 -20.42 -11.86
N GLY A 171 15.14 -21.56 -11.24
CA GLY A 171 15.49 -21.87 -9.85
C GLY A 171 14.59 -21.20 -8.80
N ILE A 172 13.43 -20.70 -9.19
CA ILE A 172 12.45 -20.12 -8.26
C ILE A 172 11.52 -21.23 -7.79
N ARG A 173 11.55 -21.50 -6.49
CA ARG A 173 10.72 -22.54 -5.88
C ARG A 173 9.27 -22.10 -5.80
N VAL A 174 8.36 -22.96 -6.23
CA VAL A 174 6.92 -22.74 -6.17
C VAL A 174 6.33 -23.44 -4.95
N VAL A 175 5.71 -22.67 -4.05
CA VAL A 175 5.10 -23.16 -2.81
C VAL A 175 3.60 -22.90 -2.82
N GLY A 176 2.80 -23.93 -2.56
CA GLY A 176 1.34 -23.85 -2.45
C GLY A 176 0.84 -24.22 -1.05
N ALA A 177 -0.33 -23.70 -0.68
CA ALA A 177 -1.01 -24.06 0.56
C ALA A 177 -2.03 -25.19 0.31
N GLU A 178 -1.96 -26.27 1.10
CA GLU A 178 -2.98 -27.32 1.17
C GLU A 178 -3.18 -27.76 2.62
N ALA A 179 -4.44 -28.00 3.00
CA ALA A 179 -4.76 -28.44 4.37
C ALA A 179 -4.15 -29.81 4.73
N GLU A 180 -4.03 -30.69 3.75
CA GLU A 180 -3.54 -32.09 3.90
C GLU A 180 -2.05 -32.24 3.58
N ALA A 181 -1.31 -31.11 3.39
CA ALA A 181 0.12 -31.20 3.14
C ALA A 181 0.85 -31.86 4.32
N ALA A 182 1.86 -32.68 4.01
CA ALA A 182 2.63 -33.40 5.03
C ALA A 182 3.41 -32.45 5.94
N GLN A 183 3.91 -31.32 5.39
CA GLN A 183 4.80 -30.40 6.08
C GLN A 183 4.06 -29.14 6.54
N GLY A 184 4.31 -28.69 7.77
CA GLY A 184 3.83 -27.43 8.29
C GLY A 184 4.58 -26.24 7.67
N TYR A 185 3.91 -25.09 7.53
CA TYR A 185 4.49 -23.90 6.91
C TYR A 185 5.72 -23.36 7.67
N ARG A 186 5.73 -23.47 9.02
CA ARG A 186 6.84 -23.01 9.87
C ARG A 186 8.07 -23.92 9.78
N GLU A 187 7.86 -25.20 9.46
CA GLU A 187 8.90 -26.22 9.33
C GLU A 187 9.49 -26.22 7.94
N SER A 188 8.88 -25.49 7.00
CA SER A 188 9.26 -25.44 5.61
C SER A 188 10.27 -24.32 5.36
N ASP A 189 11.25 -24.57 4.53
CA ASP A 189 12.21 -23.55 4.10
C ASP A 189 11.56 -22.64 3.04
N LEU A 190 11.26 -21.40 3.41
CA LEU A 190 10.68 -20.37 2.53
C LEU A 190 11.69 -19.28 2.16
N ARG A 191 12.99 -19.53 2.35
CA ARG A 191 14.09 -18.62 1.99
C ARG A 191 14.44 -18.70 0.51
N GLY A 192 15.23 -17.72 0.04
CA GLY A 192 15.74 -17.68 -1.33
C GLY A 192 14.69 -17.33 -2.39
N PRO A 193 14.94 -17.65 -3.68
CA PRO A 193 13.99 -17.38 -4.76
C PRO A 193 12.68 -18.16 -4.57
N LEU A 194 11.55 -17.45 -4.44
CA LEU A 194 10.28 -18.02 -4.01
C LEU A 194 9.09 -17.44 -4.79
N CYS A 195 8.18 -18.31 -5.19
CA CYS A 195 6.84 -17.98 -5.65
C CYS A 195 5.82 -18.68 -4.77
N ILE A 196 5.03 -17.92 -3.99
CA ILE A 196 3.89 -18.47 -3.26
C ILE A 196 2.68 -18.44 -4.18
N VAL A 197 2.00 -19.55 -4.33
CA VAL A 197 0.79 -19.65 -5.15
C VAL A 197 -0.44 -19.90 -4.27
N ILE A 198 -1.46 -19.06 -4.44
CA ILE A 198 -2.73 -19.13 -3.71
C ILE A 198 -3.86 -19.42 -4.69
N GLY A 199 -4.64 -20.44 -4.36
CA GLY A 199 -5.77 -20.87 -5.16
C GLY A 199 -7.09 -20.20 -4.78
N ALA A 200 -8.12 -20.52 -5.55
CA ALA A 200 -9.49 -20.07 -5.32
C ALA A 200 -10.04 -20.59 -3.99
N GLU A 201 -10.91 -19.79 -3.35
CA GLU A 201 -11.62 -20.21 -2.15
C GLU A 201 -12.51 -21.42 -2.45
N GLY A 202 -12.45 -22.42 -1.60
CA GLY A 202 -13.22 -23.68 -1.70
C GLY A 202 -12.68 -24.68 -2.75
N ARG A 203 -12.11 -24.22 -3.88
CA ARG A 203 -11.56 -25.12 -4.93
C ARG A 203 -10.07 -25.35 -4.83
N GLY A 204 -9.35 -24.46 -4.13
CA GLY A 204 -7.90 -24.50 -4.07
C GLY A 204 -7.22 -24.24 -5.41
N LEU A 205 -6.06 -24.84 -5.62
CA LEU A 205 -5.30 -24.73 -6.84
C LEU A 205 -5.90 -25.58 -7.97
N SER A 206 -5.92 -25.03 -9.19
CA SER A 206 -6.30 -25.80 -10.37
C SER A 206 -5.36 -26.99 -10.60
N PRO A 207 -5.84 -28.09 -11.21
CA PRO A 207 -4.99 -29.27 -11.44
C PRO A 207 -3.73 -28.99 -12.26
N ALA A 208 -3.78 -28.01 -13.17
CA ALA A 208 -2.63 -27.62 -13.97
C ALA A 208 -1.58 -26.90 -13.12
N VAL A 209 -1.97 -25.95 -12.28
CA VAL A 209 -1.10 -25.23 -11.36
C VAL A 209 -0.57 -26.14 -10.26
N ARG A 210 -1.43 -26.97 -9.68
CA ARG A 210 -1.06 -27.91 -8.62
C ARG A 210 0.12 -28.83 -9.03
N ARG A 211 0.19 -29.27 -10.28
CA ARG A 211 1.31 -30.07 -10.81
C ARG A 211 2.62 -29.29 -10.96
N ARG A 212 2.61 -27.99 -10.80
CA ARG A 212 3.80 -27.11 -10.89
C ARG A 212 4.34 -26.67 -9.54
N VAL A 213 3.64 -27.02 -8.45
CA VAL A 213 4.07 -26.74 -7.08
C VAL A 213 5.18 -27.71 -6.70
N ASP A 214 6.29 -27.19 -6.19
CA ASP A 214 7.43 -27.95 -5.70
C ASP A 214 7.24 -28.41 -4.26
N LEU A 215 6.53 -27.59 -3.45
CA LEU A 215 6.31 -27.85 -2.04
C LEU A 215 4.90 -27.42 -1.65
N PHE A 216 4.14 -28.33 -1.06
CA PHE A 216 2.90 -28.00 -0.37
C PHE A 216 3.13 -27.85 1.12
N VAL A 217 2.53 -26.81 1.69
CA VAL A 217 2.59 -26.52 3.13
C VAL A 217 1.20 -26.42 3.72
N ARG A 218 1.03 -26.92 4.94
CA ARG A 218 -0.22 -26.78 5.68
C ARG A 218 -0.12 -25.67 6.74
N ILE A 219 -1.22 -25.00 6.98
CA ILE A 219 -1.42 -24.14 8.13
C ILE A 219 -2.19 -24.97 9.16
N PRO A 220 -1.62 -25.27 10.35
CA PRO A 220 -2.28 -26.11 11.34
C PRO A 220 -3.59 -25.48 11.82
N MET A 221 -4.65 -26.27 11.85
CA MET A 221 -5.98 -25.86 12.33
C MET A 221 -6.28 -26.59 13.64
N ALA A 222 -6.45 -25.83 14.73
CA ALA A 222 -6.81 -26.43 16.04
C ALA A 222 -8.34 -26.45 16.27
N GLY A 223 -9.10 -25.75 15.45
CA GLY A 223 -10.55 -25.65 15.54
C GLY A 223 -11.29 -26.67 14.71
N LYS A 224 -12.62 -26.50 14.59
CA LYS A 224 -13.52 -27.36 13.81
C LYS A 224 -13.67 -26.93 12.34
N VAL A 225 -13.17 -25.74 11.97
CA VAL A 225 -13.28 -25.22 10.61
C VAL A 225 -12.24 -25.92 9.73
N ALA A 226 -12.66 -26.39 8.56
CA ALA A 226 -11.80 -27.18 7.68
C ALA A 226 -10.77 -26.36 6.88
N SER A 227 -11.01 -25.04 6.67
CA SER A 227 -10.13 -24.19 5.86
C SER A 227 -10.16 -22.75 6.33
N LEU A 228 -9.13 -22.00 5.95
CA LEU A 228 -9.07 -20.55 6.08
C LEU A 228 -9.55 -19.89 4.78
N ASN A 229 -9.98 -18.63 4.92
CA ASN A 229 -10.14 -17.75 3.78
C ASN A 229 -8.81 -17.64 3.00
N ALA A 230 -8.87 -17.57 1.67
CA ALA A 230 -7.68 -17.58 0.80
C ALA A 230 -6.72 -16.43 1.09
N ALA A 231 -7.25 -15.23 1.37
CA ALA A 231 -6.41 -14.07 1.71
C ALA A 231 -5.73 -14.23 3.05
N VAL A 232 -6.40 -14.82 4.03
CA VAL A 232 -5.82 -15.11 5.36
C VAL A 232 -4.69 -16.14 5.22
N ALA A 233 -4.94 -17.25 4.52
CA ALA A 233 -3.94 -18.29 4.30
C ALA A 233 -2.70 -17.74 3.56
N GLY A 234 -2.93 -16.99 2.48
CA GLY A 234 -1.86 -16.36 1.72
C GLY A 234 -1.06 -15.36 2.55
N SER A 235 -1.73 -14.53 3.37
CA SER A 235 -1.05 -13.57 4.24
C SER A 235 -0.17 -14.27 5.28
N ILE A 236 -0.64 -15.35 5.90
CA ILE A 236 0.17 -16.14 6.85
C ILE A 236 1.46 -16.63 6.19
N LEU A 237 1.38 -17.20 4.99
CA LEU A 237 2.56 -17.70 4.27
C LEU A 237 3.50 -16.59 3.84
N LEU A 238 2.97 -15.45 3.40
CA LEU A 238 3.75 -14.28 3.00
C LEU A 238 4.56 -13.72 4.17
N PHE A 239 3.93 -13.55 5.34
CA PHE A 239 4.62 -13.06 6.54
C PHE A 239 5.60 -14.09 7.13
N GLU A 240 5.30 -15.38 7.05
CA GLU A 240 6.27 -16.41 7.41
C GLU A 240 7.50 -16.37 6.51
N ALA A 241 7.29 -16.27 5.19
CA ALA A 241 8.40 -16.15 4.26
C ALA A 241 9.23 -14.87 4.51
N LEU A 242 8.59 -13.74 4.85
CA LEU A 242 9.30 -12.52 5.26
C LEU A 242 10.16 -12.79 6.51
N GLY A 243 9.61 -13.46 7.53
CA GLY A 243 10.34 -13.76 8.78
C GLY A 243 11.55 -14.66 8.58
N GLN A 244 11.55 -15.51 7.54
CA GLN A 244 12.65 -16.38 7.20
C GLN A 244 13.70 -15.75 6.26
N ARG A 245 13.37 -14.64 5.60
CA ARG A 245 14.26 -13.96 4.65
C ARG A 245 15.13 -12.94 5.39
N PRO A 246 16.39 -12.72 4.95
CA PRO A 246 17.16 -11.61 5.46
C PRO A 246 16.45 -10.31 5.09
N VAL A 247 15.96 -9.61 6.10
CA VAL A 247 15.37 -8.28 5.90
C VAL A 247 16.53 -7.34 5.61
N ALA A 248 16.60 -6.78 4.41
CA ALA A 248 17.43 -5.61 4.18
C ALA A 248 16.98 -4.56 5.20
N ALA A 249 17.90 -4.04 6.00
CA ALA A 249 17.60 -3.07 7.04
C ALA A 249 16.83 -1.90 6.41
N GLN A 250 15.53 -1.87 6.58
CA GLN A 250 14.77 -0.68 6.25
C GLN A 250 15.26 0.42 7.17
N PRO A 251 15.61 1.61 6.63
CA PRO A 251 15.87 2.74 7.50
C PRO A 251 14.63 2.93 8.37
N VAL A 252 14.79 2.75 9.66
CA VAL A 252 13.73 3.09 10.63
C VAL A 252 13.37 4.53 10.34
N PRO A 253 12.12 4.85 9.98
CA PRO A 253 11.72 6.23 9.79
C PRO A 253 12.13 6.98 11.06
N ALA A 254 12.90 8.06 10.89
CA ALA A 254 13.28 8.90 12.02
C ALA A 254 11.99 9.26 12.78
N PRO A 255 12.00 9.21 14.11
CA PRO A 255 10.81 9.59 14.87
C PRO A 255 10.40 10.98 14.40
N GLU A 256 9.14 11.11 13.98
CA GLU A 256 8.58 12.39 13.59
C GLU A 256 8.80 13.33 14.78
N THR A 257 9.63 14.34 14.59
CA THR A 257 9.81 15.39 15.58
C THR A 257 8.43 16.03 15.76
N PRO A 258 7.84 15.98 16.95
CA PRO A 258 6.54 16.62 17.14
C PRO A 258 6.64 18.08 16.68
N PRO A 259 5.62 18.62 16.01
CA PRO A 259 5.64 20.01 15.59
C PRO A 259 5.99 20.87 16.79
N ALA A 260 6.99 21.76 16.63
CA ALA A 260 7.40 22.68 17.68
C ALA A 260 6.13 23.36 18.22
N ALA A 261 5.94 23.31 19.53
CA ALA A 261 4.87 24.02 20.17
C ALA A 261 4.93 25.49 19.73
N PRO A 262 3.79 26.13 19.42
CA PRO A 262 3.79 27.53 19.06
C PRO A 262 4.48 28.31 20.17
N SER A 263 5.56 29.01 19.85
CA SER A 263 6.25 29.91 20.77
C SER A 263 5.22 30.92 21.25
N GLU A 264 4.94 30.91 22.55
CA GLU A 264 4.15 31.96 23.18
C GLU A 264 4.76 33.32 22.82
N PRO A 265 3.94 34.33 22.46
CA PRO A 265 4.45 35.66 22.20
C PRO A 265 5.10 36.19 23.49
N VAL A 266 6.40 36.47 23.43
CA VAL A 266 7.15 37.11 24.49
C VAL A 266 6.47 38.51 24.69
N ALA A 267 5.87 38.69 25.85
CA ALA A 267 5.33 40.00 26.23
C ALA A 267 6.46 41.08 26.19
N PRO A 268 6.21 42.28 25.70
CA PRO A 268 7.20 43.35 25.68
C PRO A 268 7.63 43.63 27.13
N VAL A 269 8.93 43.55 27.38
CA VAL A 269 9.53 44.04 28.63
C VAL A 269 9.33 45.54 28.69
N GLU A 270 8.50 46.02 29.62
CA GLU A 270 8.39 47.44 29.94
C GLU A 270 9.80 47.91 30.39
N ALA A 271 10.33 48.89 29.67
CA ALA A 271 11.55 49.58 30.06
C ALA A 271 11.27 50.43 31.27
N ASP A 272 11.86 50.07 32.41
CA ASP A 272 11.87 50.90 33.62
C ASP A 272 12.34 52.33 33.27
N ALA A 273 11.43 53.28 33.48
CA ALA A 273 11.73 54.70 33.35
C ALA A 273 12.69 55.13 34.47
N VAL A 274 13.92 55.44 34.06
CA VAL A 274 14.90 56.10 34.95
C VAL A 274 14.38 57.48 35.29
N ALA A 275 14.00 57.72 36.55
CA ALA A 275 13.66 59.02 37.07
C ALA A 275 14.90 59.96 37.08
N PRO A 276 14.80 61.24 36.72
CA PRO A 276 15.93 62.18 36.77
C PRO A 276 16.27 62.54 38.22
N ALA A 277 17.56 62.51 38.55
CA ALA A 277 18.11 62.94 39.82
C ALA A 277 17.85 64.43 40.07
N ALA A 278 17.39 64.75 41.29
CA ALA A 278 17.26 66.12 41.76
C ALA A 278 18.65 66.76 42.08
N PRO A 279 18.84 68.07 41.92
CA PRO A 279 20.11 68.69 42.15
C PRO A 279 20.40 68.84 43.65
N GLU A 280 21.63 68.52 44.03
CA GLU A 280 22.21 68.76 45.35
C GLU A 280 22.26 70.30 45.65
N SER A 281 21.71 70.67 46.77
CA SER A 281 21.89 72.01 47.33
C SER A 281 23.10 72.01 48.23
N ASP A 282 24.09 72.83 47.85
CA ASP A 282 25.21 73.28 48.65
C ASP A 282 24.68 74.03 49.89
N ASP A 283 25.06 73.52 51.06
CA ASP A 283 24.98 74.33 52.28
C ASP A 283 26.32 74.11 53.07
N LEU A 284 27.09 75.23 53.08
CA LEU A 284 28.31 75.39 53.82
C LEU A 284 28.02 75.71 55.30
N PRO A 285 28.86 75.23 56.19
CA PRO A 285 28.67 75.38 57.62
C PRO A 285 29.19 76.76 58.10
N HIS A 286 28.34 77.49 58.80
CA HIS A 286 28.73 78.67 59.61
C HIS A 286 29.38 78.21 60.90
N VAL A 287 30.61 78.70 61.09
CA VAL A 287 31.40 78.75 62.35
C VAL A 287 30.87 79.87 63.20
N GLY A 288 30.75 79.68 64.46
CA GLY A 288 30.55 80.81 65.40
C GLY A 288 30.28 80.36 66.83
N GLY A 289 31.22 80.57 67.68
CA GLY A 289 31.06 80.73 69.11
C GLY A 289 31.52 79.57 69.99
#